data_534ab0ea9b3378bdf2ac9aeb22452352
#
_entry.id   534ab0ea9b3378bdf2ac9aeb22452352
#
_cell.length_a   1.000
_cell.length_b   1.000
_cell.length_c   1.000
_cell.angle_alpha   90.00
_cell.angle_beta   90.00
_cell.angle_gamma   90.00
#
_symmetry.space_group_name_H-M   'P 1'
#
loop_
_entity.id
_entity.type
_entity.pdbx_description
1 polymer ?
#
loop_
_entity_poly.entity_id
_entity_poly.type
_entity_poly.pdbx_seq_one_letter_code
_entity_poly.pdbx_strand_id
1 'polypeptide(L)' 'MKARSQPVPHRLIREINSGLYLSGDGRWVHDEQEAFDFPDLRTALVTCEQMQDRGVEMILVFDRGNASQYTPLRA' A
#
# COMPACT_ATOMS: atom_id res chain seq x y z
N MET A 1 0.94 -24.39 20.36
CA MET A 1 0.40 -23.98 19.78
C MET A 1 0.72 -23.12 19.05
N LYS A 2 0.50 -22.93 18.61
CA LYS A 2 0.82 -22.14 17.93
C LYS A 2 0.27 -21.04 17.94
N ALA A 3 0.95 -20.32 18.00
CA ALA A 3 0.35 -19.14 18.10
C ALA A 3 -0.45 -18.89 16.93
N ARG A 4 -1.58 -18.32 17.09
CA ARG A 4 -2.34 -18.01 16.03
C ARG A 4 -1.71 -16.91 15.29
N SER A 5 -1.57 -17.04 14.03
CA SER A 5 -1.04 -16.03 13.20
C SER A 5 -1.98 -14.88 13.15
N GLN A 6 -1.47 -13.69 13.33
CA GLN A 6 -2.25 -12.51 13.15
C GLN A 6 -2.00 -11.98 11.77
N PRO A 7 -3.01 -11.42 11.13
CA PRO A 7 -2.77 -10.80 9.83
C PRO A 7 -1.76 -9.67 9.98
N VAL A 8 -0.83 -9.62 9.07
CA VAL A 8 0.16 -8.56 9.06
C VAL A 8 -0.24 -7.56 7.99
N PRO A 9 -0.50 -6.32 8.36
CA PRO A 9 -0.90 -5.36 7.36
C PRO A 9 0.27 -5.01 6.45
N HIS A 10 -0.05 -4.87 5.18
CA HIS A 10 0.90 -4.39 4.19
C HIS A 10 0.53 -2.95 3.89
N ARG A 11 1.52 -2.10 3.77
CA ARG A 11 1.29 -0.68 3.50
C ARG A 11 1.68 -0.40 2.07
N LEU A 12 0.67 -0.14 1.25
CA LEU A 12 0.88 0.09 -0.17
C LEU A 12 0.48 1.52 -0.50
N ILE A 13 1.02 2.03 -1.58
CA ILE A 13 0.64 3.35 -2.08
C ILE A 13 -0.09 3.17 -3.39
N ARG A 14 -1.24 3.80 -3.52
CA ARG A 14 -2.07 3.69 -4.69
C ARG A 14 -2.39 5.09 -5.21
N GLU A 15 -2.35 5.23 -6.53
CA GLU A 15 -2.77 6.48 -7.15
C GLU A 15 -4.29 6.50 -7.21
N ILE A 16 -4.89 7.57 -6.69
CA ILE A 16 -6.34 7.61 -6.50
C ILE A 16 -7.08 7.53 -7.82
N ASN A 17 -6.63 8.29 -8.81
CA ASN A 17 -7.37 8.38 -10.07
C ASN A 17 -7.29 7.12 -10.91
N SER A 18 -6.14 6.50 -10.97
CA SER A 18 -5.93 5.35 -11.85
C SER A 18 -6.14 4.02 -11.14
N GLY A 19 -6.01 4.01 -9.82
CA GLY A 19 -6.04 2.77 -9.07
C GLY A 19 -4.75 1.96 -9.17
N LEU A 20 -3.70 2.54 -9.74
CA LEU A 20 -2.43 1.84 -9.87
C LEU A 20 -1.63 1.91 -8.58
N TYR A 21 -0.78 0.91 -8.38
CA TYR A 21 0.05 0.80 -7.17
C TYR A 21 1.48 1.17 -7.49
N LEU A 22 2.16 1.73 -6.49
CA LEU A 22 3.57 2.04 -6.64
C LEU A 22 4.40 0.80 -6.37
N SER A 23 5.27 0.44 -7.31
CA SER A 23 6.15 -0.70 -7.15
C SER A 23 7.47 -0.27 -6.53
N GLY A 24 8.28 -1.25 -6.14
CA GLY A 24 9.54 -0.96 -5.47
C GLY A 24 10.56 -0.27 -6.34
N ASP A 25 10.42 -0.38 -7.65
CA ASP A 25 11.34 0.28 -8.58
C ASP A 25 10.76 1.60 -9.11
N GLY A 26 9.70 2.10 -8.48
CA GLY A 26 9.17 3.41 -8.83
C GLY A 26 8.18 3.43 -9.97
N ARG A 27 7.70 2.27 -10.40
CA ARG A 27 6.72 2.20 -11.47
C ARG A 27 5.31 2.09 -10.92
N TRP A 28 4.34 2.44 -11.73
CA TRP A 28 2.94 2.29 -11.38
C TRP A 28 2.42 1.03 -12.05
N VAL A 29 1.91 0.10 -11.25
CA VAL A 29 1.53 -1.22 -11.71
C VAL A 29 0.08 -1.54 -11.36
N HIS A 30 -0.53 -2.41 -12.15
CA HIS A 30 -1.91 -2.82 -11.91
C HIS A 30 -2.03 -3.87 -10.81
N ASP A 31 -1.03 -4.72 -10.70
CA ASP A 31 -1.12 -5.89 -9.83
C ASP A 31 -0.71 -5.52 -8.42
N GLU A 32 -1.64 -5.68 -7.49
CA GLU A 32 -1.38 -5.42 -6.09
C GLU A 32 -0.18 -6.24 -5.59
N GLN A 33 0.01 -7.43 -6.13
CA GLN A 33 1.12 -8.28 -5.71
C GLN A 33 2.47 -7.69 -6.06
N GLU A 34 2.52 -6.81 -7.05
CA GLU A 34 3.76 -6.18 -7.46
C GLU A 34 4.00 -4.86 -6.73
N ALA A 35 3.06 -4.44 -5.91
CA ALA A 35 3.20 -3.20 -5.17
C ALA A 35 4.26 -3.34 -4.08
N PHE A 36 4.94 -2.25 -3.81
CA PHE A 36 5.94 -2.24 -2.76
C PHE A 36 5.25 -2.22 -1.40
N ASP A 37 5.68 -3.10 -0.52
CA ASP A 37 5.16 -3.20 0.84
C ASP A 37 6.06 -2.36 1.74
N PHE A 38 5.58 -1.21 2.14
CA PHE A 38 6.40 -0.30 2.94
C PHE A 38 6.59 -0.88 4.34
N PRO A 39 7.81 -0.81 4.85
CA PRO A 39 8.12 -1.48 6.14
C PRO A 39 7.46 -0.83 7.34
N ASP A 40 7.13 0.45 7.23
CA ASP A 40 6.52 1.12 8.37
C ASP A 40 5.66 2.28 7.88
N LEU A 41 4.82 2.75 8.78
CA LEU A 41 3.87 3.81 8.47
C LEU A 41 4.58 5.10 8.09
N ARG A 42 5.64 5.41 8.80
CA ARG A 42 6.33 6.68 8.58
C ARG A 42 6.90 6.79 7.17
N THR A 43 7.57 5.73 6.71
CA THR A 43 8.15 5.74 5.38
C THR A 43 7.05 5.86 4.33
N ALA A 44 5.95 5.17 4.53
CA ALA A 44 4.84 5.25 3.58
C ALA A 44 4.27 6.65 3.53
N LEU A 45 4.08 7.29 4.69
CA LEU A 45 3.50 8.63 4.72
C LEU A 45 4.44 9.67 4.13
N VAL A 46 5.74 9.55 4.39
CA VAL A 46 6.70 10.46 3.79
C VAL A 46 6.68 10.35 2.29
N THR A 47 6.59 9.11 1.78
CA THR A 47 6.52 8.93 0.34
C THR A 47 5.25 9.53 -0.24
N CYS A 48 4.13 9.38 0.45
CA CYS A 48 2.89 10.00 0.01
C CYS A 48 3.01 11.52 -0.04
N GLU A 49 3.65 12.11 0.95
CA GLU A 49 3.84 13.55 0.95
C GLU A 49 4.68 14.01 -0.22
N GLN A 50 5.68 13.24 -0.57
CA GLN A 50 6.53 13.58 -1.71
C GLN A 50 5.78 13.50 -3.03
N MET A 51 4.66 12.82 -3.03
CA MET A 51 3.87 12.60 -4.24
C MET A 51 2.52 13.29 -4.19
N GLN A 52 2.40 14.35 -3.41
CA GLN A 52 1.13 15.05 -3.26
C GLN A 52 0.52 15.46 -4.59
N ASP A 53 1.35 15.92 -5.50
CA ASP A 53 0.86 16.41 -6.78
C ASP A 53 0.19 15.32 -7.58
N ARG A 54 0.53 14.09 -7.30
CA ARG A 54 0.01 12.97 -8.06
C ARG A 54 -1.34 12.49 -7.53
N GLY A 55 -1.66 12.82 -6.30
CA GLY A 55 -2.91 12.35 -5.71
C GLY A 55 -2.85 10.89 -5.36
N VAL A 56 -2.07 10.58 -4.34
CA VAL A 56 -1.90 9.20 -3.89
C VAL A 56 -2.48 9.03 -2.50
N GLU A 57 -2.74 7.78 -2.15
CA GLU A 57 -3.17 7.42 -0.80
C GLU A 57 -2.41 6.19 -0.37
N MET A 58 -2.19 6.07 0.94
CA MET A 58 -1.66 4.85 1.50
C MET A 58 -2.84 3.96 1.86
N ILE A 59 -2.75 2.68 1.57
CA ILE A 59 -3.79 1.73 1.95
C ILE A 59 -3.16 0.64 2.78
N LEU A 60 -3.97 0.10 3.70
CA LEU A 60 -3.59 -1.07 4.47
C LEU A 60 -4.30 -2.27 3.88
N VAL A 61 -3.53 -3.28 3.57
CA VAL A 61 -4.05 -4.49 2.96
C VAL A 61 -3.63 -5.65 3.84
N PHE A 62 -4.59 -6.43 4.30
CA PHE A 62 -4.29 -7.49 5.25
C PHE A 62 -4.09 -8.83 4.60
N ASP A 63 -4.56 -9.02 3.42
CA ASP A 63 -4.50 -10.33 2.75
C ASP A 63 -4.20 -10.10 1.30
N ARG A 64 -2.96 -9.77 0.99
CA ARG A 64 -2.58 -9.41 -0.37
C ARG A 64 -2.98 -10.50 -1.34
N GLY A 65 -3.62 -10.08 -2.42
CA GLY A 65 -3.98 -11.00 -3.48
C GLY A 65 -5.29 -11.71 -3.27
N ASN A 66 -5.92 -11.54 -2.13
CA ASN A 66 -7.23 -12.12 -1.89
C ASN A 66 -8.24 -10.99 -1.85
N ALA A 67 -9.47 -11.30 -1.59
CA ALA A 67 -10.49 -10.28 -1.50
C ALA A 67 -10.22 -9.44 -0.27
N SER A 68 -9.27 -8.59 -0.36
CA SER A 68 -8.71 -7.90 0.77
C SER A 68 -9.62 -6.81 1.26
N GLN A 69 -9.40 -6.49 2.51
CA GLN A 69 -10.03 -5.32 3.08
C GLN A 69 -9.04 -4.19 3.04
N TYR A 70 -9.49 -3.07 2.55
CA TYR A 70 -8.63 -1.91 2.37
C TYR A 70 -9.05 -0.83 3.34
N THR A 71 -8.06 -0.17 3.91
CA THR A 71 -8.32 0.99 4.75
C THR A 71 -7.49 2.14 4.17
N PRO A 72 -8.11 3.03 3.41
CA PRO A 72 -7.36 4.15 2.84
C PRO A 72 -6.98 5.14 3.92
N LEU A 73 -5.73 5.55 3.89
CA LEU A 73 -5.23 6.60 4.76
C LEU A 73 -4.63 7.67 3.88
N ARG A 74 -5.19 8.85 3.92
CA ARG A 74 -4.74 9.93 3.05
C ARG A 74 -3.86 10.88 3.80
N ALA A 75 -2.84 11.30 3.13
CA ALA A 75 -1.88 12.22 3.73
C ALA A 75 -2.44 13.62 3.84
#